data_f6cf0972aae5b9d192d2f16c2d7e2bc7
#
_entry.id   f6cf0972aae5b9d192d2f16c2d7e2bc7
#
_cell.length_a   1.000
_cell.length_b   1.000
_cell.length_c   1.000
_cell.angle_alpha   90.00
_cell.angle_beta   90.00
_cell.angle_gamma   90.00
#
_symmetry.space_group_name_H-M   'P 1'
#
loop_
_entity.id
_entity.type
_entity.pdbx_description
1 polymer ?
#
loop_
_entity_poly.entity_id
_entity_poly.type
_entity_poly.pdbx_seq_one_letter_code
_entity_poly.pdbx_strand_id
1 'polypeptide(L)'
;MTVSIPFIVLACLFAYRAPSLAGAGITDPDYYWHVGYGEWILNHGSLPTEDFWSWTFDGHAYRLTQWLGEVCMGFANQAAGLTGTSMLAALLVSLTMAASYRAAC
;
A
#
# COMPACT_ATOMS: atom_id res chain seq x y z
N MET A 1 -31.20 -11.22 -4.55
CA MET A 1 -30.10 -11.24 -5.55
C MET A 1 -28.79 -11.27 -4.81
N THR A 2 -28.11 -12.40 -4.77
CA THR A 2 -26.84 -12.56 -4.06
C THR A 2 -25.72 -12.15 -4.99
N VAL A 3 -25.07 -11.03 -4.71
CA VAL A 3 -23.88 -10.60 -5.43
C VAL A 3 -22.75 -11.55 -5.05
N SER A 4 -22.11 -12.19 -6.03
CA SER A 4 -21.01 -13.12 -5.77
C SER A 4 -19.76 -12.37 -5.27
N ILE A 5 -19.04 -12.95 -4.31
CA ILE A 5 -17.77 -12.40 -3.80
C ILE A 5 -16.80 -12.09 -4.94
N PRO A 6 -16.59 -12.94 -5.94
CA PRO A 6 -15.73 -12.62 -7.08
C PRO A 6 -16.14 -11.36 -7.82
N PHE A 7 -17.42 -11.10 -7.98
CA PHE A 7 -17.90 -9.87 -8.62
C PHE A 7 -17.54 -8.62 -7.81
N ILE A 8 -17.71 -8.68 -6.48
CA ILE A 8 -17.33 -7.57 -5.58
C ILE A 8 -15.82 -7.29 -5.69
N VAL A 9 -15.01 -8.35 -5.65
CA VAL A 9 -13.56 -8.22 -5.78
C VAL A 9 -13.18 -7.56 -7.10
N LEU A 10 -13.73 -8.03 -8.21
CA LEU A 10 -13.47 -7.45 -9.53
C LEU A 10 -13.92 -6.01 -9.65
N ALA A 11 -15.10 -5.69 -9.12
CA ALA A 11 -15.61 -4.31 -9.14
C ALA A 11 -14.72 -3.36 -8.32
N CYS A 12 -14.24 -3.79 -7.15
CA CYS A 12 -13.32 -3.01 -6.33
C CYS A 12 -11.95 -2.83 -7.01
N LEU A 13 -11.42 -3.89 -7.62
CA LEU A 13 -10.17 -3.83 -8.38
C LEU A 13 -10.28 -2.83 -9.53
N PHE A 14 -11.37 -2.89 -10.28
CA PHE A 14 -11.60 -1.98 -11.39
C PHE A 14 -11.77 -0.54 -10.92
N ALA A 15 -12.61 -0.32 -9.91
CA ALA A 15 -12.85 1.02 -9.38
C ALA A 15 -11.59 1.66 -8.82
N TYR A 16 -10.72 0.88 -8.20
CA TYR A 16 -9.45 1.37 -7.68
C TYR A 16 -8.44 1.69 -8.79
N ARG A 17 -8.42 0.88 -9.86
CA ARG A 17 -7.50 1.06 -10.99
C ARG A 17 -7.95 2.13 -11.98
N ALA A 18 -9.23 2.42 -12.07
CA ALA A 18 -9.76 3.36 -13.05
C ALA A 18 -9.10 4.75 -12.99
N PRO A 19 -8.88 5.38 -11.83
CA PRO A 19 -8.17 6.66 -11.75
C PRO A 19 -6.73 6.60 -12.27
N SER A 20 -6.00 5.52 -11.96
CA SER A 20 -4.62 5.33 -12.43
C SER A 20 -4.54 5.15 -13.93
N LEU A 21 -5.50 4.44 -14.52
CA LEU A 21 -5.63 4.27 -15.97
C LEU A 21 -6.01 5.57 -16.68
N ALA A 22 -6.74 6.44 -16.00
CA ALA A 22 -7.12 7.77 -16.51
C ALA A 22 -5.97 8.80 -16.42
N GLY A 23 -4.77 8.40 -16.01
CA GLY A 23 -3.62 9.29 -15.90
C GLY A 23 -3.60 10.16 -14.65
N ALA A 24 -4.51 9.91 -13.70
CA ALA A 24 -4.44 10.52 -12.39
C ALA A 24 -3.19 10.00 -11.65
N GLY A 25 -2.26 10.89 -11.35
CA GLY A 25 -1.09 10.57 -10.55
C GLY A 25 -1.46 10.19 -9.12
N ILE A 26 -0.45 9.75 -8.35
CA ILE A 26 -0.61 9.56 -6.92
C ILE A 26 -0.82 10.92 -6.29
N THR A 27 -1.95 11.08 -5.61
CA THR A 27 -2.33 12.33 -4.94
C THR A 27 -1.96 12.34 -3.46
N ASP A 28 -1.61 11.17 -2.90
CA ASP A 28 -1.18 11.04 -1.53
C ASP A 28 0.30 11.43 -1.39
N PRO A 29 0.61 12.51 -0.67
CA PRO A 29 2.00 12.96 -0.50
C PRO A 29 2.85 11.97 0.29
N ASP A 30 2.24 11.15 1.14
CA ASP A 30 2.94 10.21 2.00
C ASP A 30 3.31 8.90 1.29
N TYR A 31 2.78 8.66 0.09
CA TYR A 31 3.04 7.45 -0.68
C TYR A 31 4.54 7.14 -0.83
N TYR A 32 5.31 8.13 -1.25
CA TYR A 32 6.75 7.95 -1.51
C TYR A 32 7.54 7.68 -0.25
N TRP A 33 7.12 8.27 0.85
CA TRP A 33 7.66 8.01 2.17
C TRP A 33 7.47 6.54 2.57
N HIS A 34 6.23 6.04 2.54
CA HIS A 34 5.92 4.66 2.93
C HIS A 34 6.63 3.64 2.05
N VAL A 35 6.65 3.84 0.76
CA VAL A 35 7.41 2.99 -0.18
C VAL A 35 8.91 3.06 0.13
N GLY A 36 9.46 4.23 0.37
CA GLY A 36 10.87 4.43 0.68
C GLY A 36 11.32 3.69 1.95
N TYR A 37 10.55 3.78 3.04
CA TYR A 37 10.83 3.01 4.26
C TYR A 37 10.71 1.51 4.01
N GLY A 38 9.70 1.06 3.28
CA GLY A 38 9.53 -0.35 2.92
C GLY A 38 10.71 -0.89 2.14
N GLU A 39 11.18 -0.20 1.13
CA GLU A 39 12.35 -0.57 0.33
C GLU A 39 13.64 -0.55 1.16
N TRP A 40 13.79 0.43 2.05
CA TRP A 40 14.94 0.49 2.94
C TRP A 40 15.00 -0.76 3.84
N ILE A 41 13.87 -1.15 4.45
CA ILE A 41 13.78 -2.36 5.30
C ILE A 41 14.13 -3.62 4.51
N LEU A 42 13.58 -3.76 3.30
CA LEU A 42 13.86 -4.90 2.43
C LEU A 42 15.35 -5.01 2.08
N ASN A 43 16.00 -3.88 1.84
CA ASN A 43 17.42 -3.86 1.45
C ASN A 43 18.37 -4.06 2.63
N HIS A 44 17.97 -3.66 3.85
CA HIS A 44 18.82 -3.73 5.05
C HIS A 44 18.49 -4.91 5.97
N GLY A 45 17.31 -5.52 5.83
CA GLY A 45 16.87 -6.64 6.68
C GLY A 45 16.65 -6.27 8.15
N SER A 46 16.47 -4.97 8.45
CA SER A 46 16.27 -4.45 9.80
C SER A 46 15.33 -3.24 9.76
N LEU A 47 14.73 -2.92 10.92
CA LEU A 47 13.93 -1.70 11.05
C LEU A 47 14.84 -0.49 11.27
N PRO A 48 14.55 0.66 10.65
CA PRO A 48 15.28 1.89 10.92
C PRO A 48 15.02 2.36 12.36
N THR A 49 16.07 2.80 13.02
CA THR A 49 16.02 3.35 14.38
C THR A 49 16.15 4.87 14.42
N GLU A 50 16.54 5.45 13.30
CA GLU A 50 16.73 6.88 13.12
C GLU A 50 15.96 7.37 11.91
N ASP A 51 15.52 8.63 11.96
CA ASP A 51 14.89 9.30 10.84
C ASP A 51 15.97 9.69 9.81
N PHE A 52 15.79 9.25 8.57
CA PHE A 52 16.66 9.60 7.44
C PHE A 52 15.91 10.28 6.30
N TRP A 53 14.62 10.56 6.49
CA TRP A 53 13.77 11.19 5.48
C TRP A 53 13.43 12.64 5.79
N SER A 54 13.35 12.99 7.07
CA SER A 54 12.98 14.34 7.48
C SER A 54 14.14 15.32 7.31
N TRP A 55 13.85 16.44 6.72
CA TRP A 55 14.80 17.55 6.63
C TRP A 55 15.22 18.09 8.00
N THR A 56 14.25 18.19 8.94
CA THR A 56 14.45 18.85 10.25
C THR A 56 14.82 17.87 11.36
N PHE A 57 14.60 16.58 11.18
CA PHE A 57 14.80 15.54 12.20
C PHE A 57 15.75 14.44 11.77
N ASP A 58 16.52 14.64 10.70
CA ASP A 58 17.51 13.68 10.23
C ASP A 58 18.46 13.25 11.36
N GLY A 59 18.63 11.95 11.53
CA GLY A 59 19.46 11.36 12.57
C GLY A 59 18.83 11.29 13.97
N HIS A 60 17.61 11.78 14.16
CA HIS A 60 16.91 11.64 15.44
C HIS A 60 16.30 10.24 15.59
N ALA A 61 16.18 9.79 16.85
CA ALA A 61 15.56 8.50 17.14
C ALA A 61 14.13 8.42 16.60
N TYR A 62 13.86 7.43 15.79
CA TYR A 62 12.56 7.23 15.13
C TYR A 62 12.05 5.82 15.37
N ARG A 63 10.75 5.70 15.65
CA ARG A 63 10.09 4.42 15.83
C ARG A 63 9.05 4.21 14.73
N LEU A 64 9.38 3.34 13.80
CA LEU A 64 8.49 2.97 12.73
C LEU A 64 7.41 2.00 13.23
N THR A 65 6.15 2.43 13.27
CA THR A 65 5.02 1.64 13.76
C THR A 65 4.28 0.89 12.67
N GLN A 66 4.37 1.35 11.44
CA GLN A 66 3.64 0.85 10.27
C GLN A 66 4.49 -0.06 9.38
N TRP A 67 5.61 -0.54 9.88
CA TRP A 67 6.67 -1.21 9.13
C TRP A 67 6.16 -2.37 8.24
N LEU A 68 5.19 -3.15 8.71
CA LEU A 68 4.68 -4.29 7.95
C LEU A 68 3.97 -3.83 6.66
N GLY A 69 3.12 -2.81 6.75
CA GLY A 69 2.46 -2.23 5.59
C GLY A 69 3.46 -1.61 4.61
N GLU A 70 4.44 -0.93 5.14
CA GLU A 70 5.51 -0.31 4.34
C GLU A 70 6.38 -1.34 3.63
N VAL A 71 6.73 -2.44 4.29
CA VAL A 71 7.44 -3.57 3.66
C VAL A 71 6.62 -4.15 2.51
N CYS A 72 5.33 -4.35 2.70
CA CYS A 72 4.44 -4.83 1.63
C CYS A 72 4.39 -3.83 0.46
N MET A 73 4.32 -2.54 0.73
CA MET A 73 4.33 -1.50 -0.30
C MET A 73 5.69 -1.45 -1.02
N GLY A 74 6.79 -1.50 -0.29
CA GLY A 74 8.14 -1.54 -0.85
C GLY A 74 8.35 -2.75 -1.74
N PHE A 75 7.93 -3.92 -1.30
CA PHE A 75 7.99 -5.14 -2.09
C PHE A 75 7.18 -5.03 -3.38
N ALA A 76 5.94 -4.56 -3.29
CA ALA A 76 5.08 -4.36 -4.45
C ALA A 76 5.67 -3.35 -5.44
N ASN A 77 6.30 -2.29 -4.94
CA ASN A 77 6.98 -1.29 -5.77
C ASN A 77 8.21 -1.86 -6.47
N GLN A 78 9.04 -2.63 -5.78
CA GLN A 78 10.21 -3.30 -6.38
C GLN A 78 9.79 -4.31 -7.45
N ALA A 79 8.67 -5.01 -7.26
CA ALA A 79 8.17 -6.00 -8.20
C ALA A 79 7.58 -5.40 -9.48
N ALA A 80 6.82 -4.32 -9.38
CA ALA A 80 6.06 -3.76 -10.50
C ALA A 80 5.83 -2.24 -10.43
N GLY A 81 6.61 -1.52 -9.65
CA GLY A 81 6.51 -0.07 -9.51
C GLY A 81 5.16 0.38 -9.00
N LEU A 82 4.70 1.52 -9.47
CA LEU A 82 3.39 2.08 -9.12
C LEU A 82 2.22 1.13 -9.39
N THR A 83 2.32 0.35 -10.45
CA THR A 83 1.32 -0.69 -10.76
C THR A 83 1.26 -1.74 -9.67
N GLY A 84 2.39 -2.18 -9.15
CA GLY A 84 2.47 -3.14 -8.05
C GLY A 84 1.79 -2.65 -6.77
N THR A 85 2.09 -1.43 -6.35
CA THR A 85 1.46 -0.84 -5.16
C THR A 85 -0.03 -0.59 -5.33
N SER A 86 -0.46 -0.18 -6.52
CA SER A 86 -1.88 -0.02 -6.85
C SER A 86 -2.63 -1.35 -6.79
N MET A 87 -2.02 -2.43 -7.29
CA MET A 87 -2.60 -3.78 -7.22
C MET A 87 -2.67 -4.30 -5.78
N LEU A 88 -1.64 -4.06 -4.98
CA LEU A 88 -1.65 -4.41 -3.56
C LEU A 88 -2.78 -3.70 -2.82
N ALA A 89 -2.92 -2.39 -3.00
CA ALA A 89 -3.99 -1.62 -2.38
C ALA A 89 -5.38 -2.10 -2.84
N ALA A 90 -5.56 -2.36 -4.13
CA ALA A 90 -6.80 -2.90 -4.67
C ALA A 90 -7.14 -4.28 -4.07
N LEU A 91 -6.14 -5.14 -3.89
CA LEU A 91 -6.30 -6.45 -3.25
C LEU A 91 -6.76 -6.31 -1.79
N LEU A 92 -6.10 -5.45 -1.02
CA LEU A 92 -6.43 -5.22 0.39
C LEU A 92 -7.85 -4.66 0.56
N VAL A 93 -8.24 -3.67 -0.25
CA VAL A 93 -9.60 -3.13 -0.26
C VAL A 93 -10.61 -4.22 -0.61
N SER A 94 -10.33 -5.02 -1.64
CA SER A 94 -11.22 -6.10 -2.08
C SER A 94 -11.41 -7.17 -1.01
N LEU A 95 -10.33 -7.56 -0.33
CA LEU A 95 -10.39 -8.52 0.78
C LEU A 95 -11.19 -7.98 1.96
N THR A 96 -11.02 -6.70 2.29
CA THR A 96 -11.78 -6.03 3.34
C THR A 96 -13.27 -6.01 3.01
N MET A 97 -13.62 -5.65 1.78
CA MET A 97 -15.02 -5.63 1.33
C MET A 97 -15.63 -7.04 1.34
N ALA A 98 -14.89 -8.05 0.87
CA ALA A 98 -15.36 -9.43 0.89
C ALA A 98 -15.55 -9.96 2.32
N ALA A 99 -14.63 -9.65 3.22
CA ALA A 99 -14.74 -10.03 4.64
C ALA A 99 -15.94 -9.36 5.31
N SER A 100 -16.12 -8.06 5.07
CA SER A 100 -17.26 -7.29 5.59
C SER A 100 -18.59 -7.83 5.09
N TYR A 101 -18.67 -8.17 3.80
CA TYR A 101 -19.86 -8.78 3.22
C TYR A 101 -20.19 -10.12 3.89
N ARG A 102 -19.20 -10.98 4.09
CA ARG A 102 -19.41 -12.27 4.77
C ARG A 102 -19.83 -12.11 6.22
N ALA A 103 -19.29 -11.12 6.92
CA ALA A 103 -19.66 -10.85 8.30
C ALA A 103 -21.08 -10.29 8.44
N ALA A 104 -21.59 -9.60 7.41
CA ALA A 104 -22.94 -9.04 7.39
C ALA A 104 -24.04 -10.05 6.97
N CYS A 105 -23.64 -11.15 6.38
CA CYS A 105 -24.54 -12.23 5.96
C CYS A 105 -24.45 -13.44 6.89
#